data_a4efcb0f6fec880fae38e56e56d77198
#
_entry.id   a4efcb0f6fec880fae38e56e56d77198
#
_cell.length_a   1.000
_cell.length_b   1.000
_cell.length_c   1.000
_cell.angle_alpha   90.00
_cell.angle_beta   90.00
_cell.angle_gamma   90.00
#
_symmetry.space_group_name_H-M   'P 1'
#
loop_
_entity.id
_entity.type
_entity.pdbx_description
1 polymer ?
#
loop_
_entity_poly.entity_id
_entity_poly.type
_entity_poly.pdbx_seq_one_letter_code
_entity_poly.pdbx_strand_id
1 'polypeptide(L)'
;WINAVFLLVMILAYYLSITAYCTPYNALIPELGHTQQERLNISTVISFTFIAGTAVAYLAPMIWGVFIPAFGRVGAIRVTFTLMATVAFICMLVPVFCIREKDYVDTVPAKESAFRSLVATFKNGEFRKFVGSDIFYWIALTMFQTGLPFFVTSLLKLPETMTTLYFVGMTALSLVFYVPVNKLTPKLGKKKMILFAFAVFSLAYFYTGFMGKMIFIPATVQGLILTVVAALPMAIFGILPQAVVADIAQSDSIRTGSNREGMFYAARTFAFKLGQSLSMLIFTAVSTIGAGDGTGYRVAAFGAAVFCCIGGIILVFYNEKKINGIIGGQR
;
A
#
# COMPACT_ATOMS: atom_id res chain seq x y z
N TRP A 1 -26.98 10.90 15.10
CA TRP A 1 -26.84 11.37 13.72
C TRP A 1 -25.87 12.55 13.62
N ILE A 2 -25.94 13.58 14.48
CA ILE A 2 -25.06 14.75 14.43
C ILE A 2 -23.57 14.36 14.50
N ASN A 3 -23.18 13.48 15.42
CA ASN A 3 -21.81 13.01 15.55
C ASN A 3 -21.33 12.23 14.31
N ALA A 4 -22.23 11.48 13.67
CA ALA A 4 -21.90 10.74 12.44
C ALA A 4 -21.69 11.69 11.25
N VAL A 5 -22.55 12.73 11.12
CA VAL A 5 -22.39 13.75 10.08
C VAL A 5 -21.11 14.56 10.31
N PHE A 6 -20.84 14.96 11.55
CA PHE A 6 -19.61 15.65 11.92
C PHE A 6 -18.36 14.82 11.55
N LEU A 7 -18.35 13.53 11.91
CA LEU A 7 -17.26 12.62 11.59
C LEU A 7 -17.08 12.49 10.06
N LEU A 8 -18.19 12.34 9.32
CA LEU A 8 -18.15 12.25 7.85
C LEU A 8 -17.54 13.51 7.24
N VAL A 9 -17.99 14.69 7.65
CA VAL A 9 -17.47 15.97 7.14
C VAL A 9 -15.98 16.13 7.45
N MET A 10 -15.56 15.79 8.68
CA MET A 10 -14.15 15.87 9.08
C MET A 10 -13.27 14.90 8.30
N ILE A 11 -13.72 13.67 8.06
CA ILE A 11 -12.98 12.69 7.25
C ILE A 11 -12.87 13.16 5.79
N LEU A 12 -13.96 13.66 5.20
CA LEU A 12 -13.94 14.19 3.85
C LEU A 12 -12.99 15.40 3.74
N ALA A 13 -13.05 16.35 4.67
CA ALA A 13 -12.15 17.49 4.71
C ALA A 13 -10.68 17.05 4.84
N TYR A 14 -10.39 16.07 5.68
CA TYR A 14 -9.05 15.49 5.84
C TYR A 14 -8.53 14.89 4.54
N TYR A 15 -9.31 14.01 3.90
CA TYR A 15 -8.88 13.36 2.64
C TYR A 15 -8.76 14.36 1.49
N LEU A 16 -9.63 15.36 1.42
CA LEU A 16 -9.54 16.43 0.43
C LEU A 16 -8.26 17.24 0.62
N SER A 17 -7.97 17.66 1.84
CA SER A 17 -6.77 18.45 2.17
C SER A 17 -5.47 17.69 1.87
N ILE A 18 -5.38 16.41 2.29
CA ILE A 18 -4.18 15.60 2.04
C ILE A 18 -4.00 15.33 0.54
N THR A 19 -5.09 15.14 -0.21
CA THR A 19 -5.03 14.94 -1.66
C THR A 19 -4.60 16.22 -2.37
N ALA A 20 -5.13 17.38 -1.97
CA ALA A 20 -4.76 18.69 -2.50
C ALA A 20 -3.28 19.02 -2.28
N TYR A 21 -2.69 18.55 -1.17
CA TYR A 21 -1.26 18.69 -0.90
C TYR A 21 -0.40 17.65 -1.62
N CYS A 22 -0.72 16.37 -1.47
CA CYS A 22 0.14 15.28 -1.96
C CYS A 22 0.15 15.16 -3.49
N THR A 23 -0.92 15.54 -4.18
CA THR A 23 -1.00 15.38 -5.64
C THR A 23 -0.01 16.30 -6.37
N PRO A 24 0.02 17.64 -6.12
CA PRO A 24 1.03 18.52 -6.71
C PRO A 24 2.45 18.14 -6.27
N TYR A 25 2.63 17.82 -4.99
CA TYR A 25 3.93 17.44 -4.45
C TYR A 25 4.52 16.20 -5.16
N ASN A 26 3.72 15.17 -5.39
CA ASN A 26 4.16 13.99 -6.13
C ASN A 26 4.41 14.27 -7.61
N ALA A 27 3.73 15.26 -8.20
CA ALA A 27 3.97 15.68 -9.58
C ALA A 27 5.34 16.35 -9.77
N LEU A 28 5.94 16.91 -8.72
CA LEU A 28 7.28 17.48 -8.77
C LEU A 28 8.40 16.43 -8.87
N ILE A 29 8.14 15.18 -8.49
CA ILE A 29 9.18 14.14 -8.44
C ILE A 29 9.90 13.94 -9.78
N PRO A 30 9.20 13.80 -10.93
CA PRO A 30 9.84 13.69 -12.23
C PRO A 30 10.61 14.95 -12.63
N GLU A 31 10.18 16.12 -12.15
CA GLU A 31 10.74 17.42 -12.50
C GLU A 31 12.01 17.73 -11.67
N LEU A 32 12.03 17.31 -10.41
CA LEU A 32 13.21 17.41 -9.53
C LEU A 32 14.35 16.46 -9.92
N GLY A 33 14.02 15.34 -10.56
CA GLY A 33 14.99 14.34 -11.00
C GLY A 33 15.25 14.42 -12.51
N HIS A 34 16.28 15.14 -12.94
CA HIS A 34 16.63 15.29 -14.36
C HIS A 34 17.32 14.04 -14.91
N THR A 35 18.06 13.31 -14.07
CA THR A 35 18.73 12.06 -14.43
C THR A 35 18.02 10.83 -13.86
N GLN A 36 18.23 9.68 -14.51
CA GLN A 36 17.68 8.41 -14.02
C GLN A 36 18.16 8.09 -12.59
N GLN A 37 19.41 8.43 -12.27
CA GLN A 37 19.99 8.20 -10.95
C GLN A 37 19.36 9.12 -9.89
N GLU A 38 19.11 10.39 -10.21
CA GLU A 38 18.43 11.33 -9.30
C GLU A 38 16.99 10.87 -9.00
N ARG A 39 16.24 10.46 -10.02
CA ARG A 39 14.88 9.88 -9.84
C ARG A 39 14.91 8.64 -8.95
N LEU A 40 15.91 7.79 -9.11
CA LEU A 40 16.09 6.62 -8.27
C LEU A 40 16.39 7.01 -6.81
N ASN A 41 17.25 8.00 -6.59
CA ASN A 41 17.58 8.50 -5.27
C ASN A 41 16.36 9.12 -4.59
N ILE A 42 15.59 9.96 -5.29
CA ILE A 42 14.33 10.53 -4.80
C ILE A 42 13.34 9.43 -4.42
N SER A 43 13.13 8.45 -5.29
CA SER A 43 12.22 7.32 -5.03
C SER A 43 12.67 6.49 -3.82
N THR A 44 13.97 6.32 -3.63
CA THR A 44 14.54 5.61 -2.47
C THR A 44 14.26 6.37 -1.18
N VAL A 45 14.46 7.69 -1.16
CA VAL A 45 14.18 8.53 0.01
C VAL A 45 12.67 8.53 0.33
N ILE A 46 11.81 8.62 -0.69
CA ILE A 46 10.36 8.55 -0.52
C ILE A 46 9.95 7.21 0.11
N SER A 47 10.51 6.11 -0.38
CA SER A 47 10.21 4.77 0.15
C SER A 47 10.68 4.63 1.61
N PHE A 48 11.86 5.13 1.92
CA PHE A 48 12.37 5.13 3.29
C PHE A 48 11.51 5.96 4.24
N THR A 49 11.16 7.20 3.85
CA THR A 49 10.30 8.08 4.66
C THR A 49 8.90 7.54 4.81
N PHE A 50 8.34 6.89 3.78
CA PHE A 50 7.05 6.21 3.86
C PHE A 50 7.07 5.08 4.91
N ILE A 51 8.11 4.25 4.90
CA ILE A 51 8.28 3.16 5.88
C ILE A 51 8.44 3.74 7.30
N ALA A 52 9.30 4.76 7.46
CA ALA A 52 9.52 5.41 8.75
C ALA A 52 8.22 6.04 9.30
N GLY A 53 7.48 6.78 8.46
CA GLY A 53 6.20 7.37 8.84
C GLY A 53 5.14 6.33 9.21
N THR A 54 5.07 5.24 8.46
CA THR A 54 4.16 4.14 8.75
C THR A 54 4.52 3.47 10.09
N ALA A 55 5.81 3.24 10.36
CA ALA A 55 6.27 2.70 11.65
C ALA A 55 5.87 3.61 12.82
N VAL A 56 6.05 4.93 12.68
CA VAL A 56 5.63 5.92 13.70
C VAL A 56 4.11 5.84 13.93
N ALA A 57 3.31 5.72 12.87
CA ALA A 57 1.85 5.59 13.00
C ALA A 57 1.45 4.33 13.80
N TYR A 58 2.15 3.21 13.58
CA TYR A 58 1.88 1.98 14.33
C TYR A 58 2.44 1.99 15.77
N LEU A 59 3.31 2.94 16.11
CA LEU A 59 3.72 3.18 17.50
C LEU A 59 2.66 3.94 18.33
N ALA A 60 1.62 4.50 17.70
CA ALA A 60 0.59 5.27 18.38
C ALA A 60 -0.01 4.57 19.62
N PRO A 61 -0.37 3.26 19.60
CA PRO A 61 -0.86 2.55 20.78
C PRO A 61 0.12 2.54 21.95
N MET A 62 1.43 2.44 21.67
CA MET A 62 2.47 2.50 22.72
C MET A 62 2.57 3.92 23.28
N ILE A 63 2.52 4.93 22.42
CA ILE A 63 2.65 6.34 22.80
C ILE A 63 1.48 6.75 23.70
N TRP A 64 0.22 6.48 23.30
CA TRP A 64 -0.89 6.83 24.19
C TRP A 64 -0.93 6.01 25.47
N GLY A 65 -0.38 4.77 25.45
CA GLY A 65 -0.22 3.97 26.65
C GLY A 65 0.56 4.68 27.74
N VAL A 66 1.61 5.42 27.39
CA VAL A 66 2.41 6.23 28.33
C VAL A 66 1.60 7.39 28.91
N PHE A 67 0.67 7.97 28.16
CA PHE A 67 -0.12 9.12 28.61
C PHE A 67 -1.40 8.75 29.36
N ILE A 68 -1.84 7.50 29.34
CA ILE A 68 -3.06 7.03 30.04
C ILE A 68 -3.07 7.38 31.53
N PRO A 69 -1.98 7.19 32.31
CA PRO A 69 -1.99 7.49 33.73
C PRO A 69 -2.25 8.98 34.05
N ALA A 70 -1.79 9.90 33.15
CA ALA A 70 -1.91 11.33 33.36
C ALA A 70 -3.23 11.92 32.83
N PHE A 71 -3.73 11.43 31.69
CA PHE A 71 -4.84 12.06 30.95
C PHE A 71 -6.07 11.16 30.76
N GLY A 72 -6.04 9.94 31.27
CA GLY A 72 -7.04 8.92 30.97
C GLY A 72 -7.01 8.47 29.50
N ARG A 73 -7.75 7.41 29.15
CA ARG A 73 -7.67 6.80 27.81
C ARG A 73 -8.01 7.79 26.66
N VAL A 74 -9.09 8.55 26.81
CA VAL A 74 -9.54 9.50 25.77
C VAL A 74 -8.58 10.69 25.66
N GLY A 75 -8.10 11.23 26.80
CA GLY A 75 -7.13 12.32 26.82
C GLY A 75 -5.79 11.90 26.22
N ALA A 76 -5.29 10.72 26.55
CA ALA A 76 -4.05 10.15 26.03
C ALA A 76 -4.09 9.99 24.49
N ILE A 77 -5.20 9.50 23.95
CA ILE A 77 -5.40 9.37 22.50
C ILE A 77 -5.37 10.77 21.85
N ARG A 78 -6.09 11.74 22.40
CA ARG A 78 -6.10 13.11 21.86
C ARG A 78 -4.72 13.75 21.87
N VAL A 79 -3.98 13.65 22.96
CA VAL A 79 -2.60 14.17 23.06
C VAL A 79 -1.70 13.51 22.02
N THR A 80 -1.73 12.19 21.89
CA THR A 80 -0.93 11.46 20.93
C THR A 80 -1.19 11.91 19.49
N PHE A 81 -2.46 11.95 19.07
CA PHE A 81 -2.79 12.39 17.72
C PHE A 81 -2.48 13.87 17.49
N THR A 82 -2.63 14.74 18.48
CA THR A 82 -2.23 16.15 18.37
C THR A 82 -0.72 16.28 18.15
N LEU A 83 0.09 15.54 18.91
CA LEU A 83 1.55 15.53 18.73
C LEU A 83 1.93 15.02 17.33
N MET A 84 1.35 13.89 16.90
CA MET A 84 1.62 13.34 15.56
C MET A 84 1.20 14.32 14.45
N ALA A 85 0.03 14.95 14.59
CA ALA A 85 -0.45 15.95 13.63
C ALA A 85 0.46 17.19 13.57
N THR A 86 0.98 17.64 14.73
CA THR A 86 1.92 18.77 14.80
C THR A 86 3.23 18.43 14.07
N VAL A 87 3.81 17.25 14.32
CA VAL A 87 5.01 16.80 13.62
C VAL A 87 4.76 16.69 12.12
N ALA A 88 3.66 16.07 11.71
CA ALA A 88 3.28 15.95 10.30
C ALA A 88 3.14 17.34 9.64
N PHE A 89 2.47 18.28 10.31
CA PHE A 89 2.31 19.66 9.82
C PHE A 89 3.64 20.37 9.61
N ILE A 90 4.57 20.26 10.58
CA ILE A 90 5.92 20.83 10.44
C ILE A 90 6.64 20.19 9.23
N CYS A 91 6.61 18.86 9.09
CA CYS A 91 7.21 18.18 7.95
C CYS A 91 6.62 18.61 6.62
N MET A 92 5.29 18.86 6.55
CA MET A 92 4.62 19.34 5.34
C MET A 92 5.00 20.79 4.99
N LEU A 93 5.37 21.61 5.96
CA LEU A 93 5.82 22.99 5.71
C LEU A 93 7.23 23.06 5.12
N VAL A 94 8.10 22.09 5.41
CA VAL A 94 9.49 22.09 4.94
C VAL A 94 9.60 22.23 3.41
N PRO A 95 8.91 21.44 2.58
CA PRO A 95 8.97 21.59 1.12
C PRO A 95 8.46 22.95 0.65
N VAL A 96 7.43 23.50 1.30
CA VAL A 96 6.84 24.81 0.93
C VAL A 96 7.85 25.95 1.05
N PHE A 97 8.73 25.88 2.05
CA PHE A 97 9.74 26.92 2.27
C PHE A 97 11.08 26.63 1.57
N CYS A 98 11.39 25.35 1.35
CA CYS A 98 12.70 24.93 0.83
C CYS A 98 12.73 24.74 -0.68
N ILE A 99 11.60 24.43 -1.33
CA ILE A 99 11.55 24.16 -2.76
C ILE A 99 11.00 25.39 -3.50
N ARG A 100 11.82 25.94 -4.41
CA ARG A 100 11.39 26.98 -5.35
C ARG A 100 11.07 26.31 -6.68
N GLU A 101 9.80 26.03 -6.94
CA GLU A 101 9.36 25.32 -8.14
C GLU A 101 9.88 25.95 -9.45
N LYS A 102 9.96 27.27 -9.52
CA LYS A 102 10.43 28.00 -10.71
C LYS A 102 11.86 27.67 -11.15
N ASP A 103 12.67 27.14 -10.24
CA ASP A 103 14.07 26.81 -10.51
C ASP A 103 14.23 25.39 -11.12
N TYR A 104 13.17 24.57 -11.06
CA TYR A 104 13.22 23.14 -11.43
C TYR A 104 12.23 22.75 -12.53
N VAL A 105 11.21 23.56 -12.78
CA VAL A 105 10.09 23.20 -13.66
C VAL A 105 10.30 23.79 -15.05
N ASP A 106 10.63 22.93 -16.00
CA ASP A 106 10.50 23.22 -17.43
C ASP A 106 9.06 22.95 -17.88
N THR A 107 8.22 23.98 -17.87
CA THR A 107 6.82 23.84 -18.28
C THR A 107 6.71 23.62 -19.79
N VAL A 108 6.60 22.36 -20.20
CA VAL A 108 6.16 21.99 -21.53
C VAL A 108 4.65 21.79 -21.51
N PRO A 109 3.87 22.62 -22.23
CA PRO A 109 2.41 22.46 -22.27
C PRO A 109 2.05 21.06 -22.77
N ALA A 110 1.23 20.35 -22.02
CA ALA A 110 0.70 19.05 -22.45
C ALA A 110 -0.15 19.24 -23.73
N LYS A 111 0.23 18.60 -24.82
CA LYS A 111 -0.48 18.68 -26.12
C LYS A 111 -1.85 17.99 -26.09
N GLU A 112 -2.11 17.12 -25.13
CA GLU A 112 -3.37 16.37 -25.02
C GLU A 112 -4.09 16.68 -23.70
N SER A 113 -5.43 16.64 -23.74
CA SER A 113 -6.25 16.71 -22.52
C SER A 113 -5.96 15.54 -21.60
N ALA A 114 -5.79 15.81 -20.30
CA ALA A 114 -5.54 14.79 -19.25
C ALA A 114 -6.57 13.65 -19.30
N PHE A 115 -7.84 13.96 -19.57
CA PHE A 115 -8.90 12.96 -19.70
C PHE A 115 -8.68 12.03 -20.90
N ARG A 116 -8.28 12.56 -22.06
CA ARG A 116 -7.97 11.72 -23.25
C ARG A 116 -6.77 10.80 -22.98
N SER A 117 -5.73 11.32 -22.35
CA SER A 117 -4.55 10.54 -21.96
C SER A 117 -4.91 9.45 -20.97
N LEU A 118 -5.78 9.71 -19.99
CA LEU A 118 -6.28 8.71 -19.04
C LEU A 118 -7.04 7.59 -19.75
N VAL A 119 -7.98 7.93 -20.62
CA VAL A 119 -8.75 6.96 -21.40
C VAL A 119 -7.82 6.14 -22.31
N ALA A 120 -6.83 6.76 -22.93
CA ALA A 120 -5.85 6.08 -23.77
C ALA A 120 -5.00 5.08 -22.95
N THR A 121 -4.63 5.43 -21.71
CA THR A 121 -3.92 4.55 -20.78
C THR A 121 -4.74 3.29 -20.47
N PHE A 122 -6.03 3.43 -20.19
CA PHE A 122 -6.91 2.28 -19.97
C PHE A 122 -7.23 1.47 -21.25
N LYS A 123 -6.96 2.00 -22.45
CA LYS A 123 -7.01 1.20 -23.71
C LYS A 123 -5.84 0.21 -23.81
N ASN A 124 -4.73 0.43 -23.09
CA ASN A 124 -3.63 -0.51 -23.08
C ASN A 124 -4.06 -1.83 -22.39
N GLY A 125 -4.10 -2.92 -23.17
CA GLY A 125 -4.61 -4.23 -22.68
C GLY A 125 -3.77 -4.83 -21.58
N GLU A 126 -2.44 -4.70 -21.64
CA GLU A 126 -1.55 -5.23 -20.61
C GLU A 126 -1.66 -4.43 -19.30
N PHE A 127 -1.83 -3.11 -19.41
CA PHE A 127 -2.10 -2.26 -18.26
C PHE A 127 -3.40 -2.62 -17.55
N ARG A 128 -4.50 -2.84 -18.30
CA ARG A 128 -5.78 -3.24 -17.70
C ARG A 128 -5.69 -4.54 -16.91
N LYS A 129 -4.99 -5.54 -17.45
CA LYS A 129 -4.78 -6.83 -16.79
C LYS A 129 -3.98 -6.66 -15.51
N PHE A 130 -2.89 -5.87 -15.59
CA PHE A 130 -2.04 -5.61 -14.44
C PHE A 130 -2.79 -4.80 -13.36
N VAL A 131 -3.45 -3.68 -13.71
CA VAL A 131 -4.18 -2.85 -12.76
C VAL A 131 -5.35 -3.59 -12.14
N GLY A 132 -6.05 -4.44 -12.93
CA GLY A 132 -7.09 -5.30 -12.39
C GLY A 132 -6.56 -6.23 -11.29
N SER A 133 -5.39 -6.83 -11.49
CA SER A 133 -4.71 -7.61 -10.44
C SER A 133 -4.27 -6.75 -9.25
N ASP A 134 -3.72 -5.56 -9.52
CA ASP A 134 -3.19 -4.63 -8.50
C ASP A 134 -4.31 -4.10 -7.57
N ILE A 135 -5.53 -3.91 -8.07
CA ILE A 135 -6.70 -3.58 -7.25
C ILE A 135 -6.95 -4.67 -6.19
N PHE A 136 -6.94 -5.94 -6.58
CA PHE A 136 -7.16 -7.04 -5.64
C PHE A 136 -6.01 -7.17 -4.63
N TYR A 137 -4.79 -6.88 -5.03
CA TYR A 137 -3.67 -6.75 -4.09
C TYR A 137 -3.94 -5.67 -3.04
N TRP A 138 -4.37 -4.46 -3.46
CA TRP A 138 -4.64 -3.36 -2.55
C TRP A 138 -5.86 -3.63 -1.64
N ILE A 139 -6.88 -4.32 -2.16
CA ILE A 139 -8.00 -4.80 -1.32
C ILE A 139 -7.44 -5.71 -0.23
N ALA A 140 -6.66 -6.71 -0.59
CA ALA A 140 -6.10 -7.65 0.36
C ALA A 140 -5.16 -6.96 1.36
N LEU A 141 -4.22 -6.15 0.90
CA LEU A 141 -3.28 -5.44 1.77
C LEU A 141 -3.99 -4.53 2.78
N THR A 142 -5.02 -3.80 2.34
CA THR A 142 -5.79 -2.92 3.22
C THR A 142 -6.59 -3.72 4.24
N MET A 143 -7.19 -4.85 3.83
CA MET A 143 -7.85 -5.77 4.78
C MET A 143 -6.86 -6.32 5.81
N PHE A 144 -5.60 -6.57 5.41
CA PHE A 144 -4.56 -7.01 6.34
C PHE A 144 -4.22 -5.91 7.35
N GLN A 145 -3.90 -4.72 6.88
CA GLN A 145 -3.49 -3.61 7.72
C GLN A 145 -4.60 -3.20 8.71
N THR A 146 -5.84 -3.15 8.22
CA THR A 146 -7.01 -2.82 9.05
C THR A 146 -7.36 -3.97 10.01
N GLY A 147 -7.21 -5.22 9.55
CA GLY A 147 -7.57 -6.41 10.31
C GLY A 147 -6.56 -6.83 11.36
N LEU A 148 -5.27 -6.52 11.17
CA LEU A 148 -4.19 -6.99 12.05
C LEU A 148 -4.43 -6.71 13.54
N PRO A 149 -4.85 -5.50 13.97
CA PRO A 149 -5.18 -5.26 15.38
C PRO A 149 -6.25 -6.21 15.90
N PHE A 150 -7.28 -6.47 15.10
CA PHE A 150 -8.39 -7.36 15.49
C PHE A 150 -7.99 -8.84 15.45
N PHE A 151 -7.12 -9.24 14.54
CA PHE A 151 -6.58 -10.61 14.52
C PHE A 151 -5.77 -10.87 15.78
N VAL A 152 -4.99 -9.90 16.25
CA VAL A 152 -4.19 -10.02 17.46
C VAL A 152 -5.07 -9.96 18.72
N THR A 153 -5.96 -8.98 18.83
CA THR A 153 -6.73 -8.77 20.07
C THR A 153 -7.95 -9.69 20.17
N SER A 154 -8.68 -9.92 19.08
CA SER A 154 -9.93 -10.68 19.11
C SER A 154 -9.73 -12.18 18.83
N LEU A 155 -8.82 -12.56 17.91
CA LEU A 155 -8.62 -13.98 17.59
C LEU A 155 -7.57 -14.62 18.49
N LEU A 156 -6.43 -13.95 18.72
CA LEU A 156 -5.35 -14.46 19.59
C LEU A 156 -5.53 -14.06 21.05
N LYS A 157 -6.40 -13.09 21.34
CA LYS A 157 -6.64 -12.53 22.68
C LYS A 157 -5.35 -12.01 23.35
N LEU A 158 -4.46 -11.44 22.53
CA LEU A 158 -3.23 -10.81 22.97
C LEU A 158 -3.42 -9.29 23.18
N PRO A 159 -2.57 -8.65 23.98
CA PRO A 159 -2.60 -7.20 24.20
C PRO A 159 -2.40 -6.42 22.88
N GLU A 160 -2.97 -5.22 22.79
CA GLU A 160 -2.83 -4.32 21.63
C GLU A 160 -1.36 -4.02 21.27
N THR A 161 -0.47 -3.98 22.26
CA THR A 161 0.98 -3.78 22.08
C THR A 161 1.63 -4.83 21.18
N MET A 162 1.10 -6.06 21.19
CA MET A 162 1.59 -7.13 20.30
C MET A 162 1.29 -6.84 18.83
N THR A 163 0.24 -6.09 18.51
CA THR A 163 -0.03 -5.65 17.15
C THR A 163 1.12 -4.82 16.59
N THR A 164 1.60 -3.86 17.39
CA THR A 164 2.76 -3.03 17.02
C THR A 164 4.01 -3.89 16.83
N LEU A 165 4.27 -4.82 17.75
CA LEU A 165 5.45 -5.71 17.67
C LEU A 165 5.42 -6.55 16.38
N TYR A 166 4.28 -7.16 16.06
CA TYR A 166 4.15 -7.97 14.85
C TYR A 166 4.26 -7.13 13.58
N PHE A 167 3.66 -5.94 13.54
CA PHE A 167 3.75 -5.06 12.38
C PHE A 167 5.17 -4.53 12.16
N VAL A 168 5.83 -4.07 13.20
CA VAL A 168 7.23 -3.60 13.12
C VAL A 168 8.15 -4.75 12.73
N GLY A 169 7.99 -5.92 13.35
CA GLY A 169 8.74 -7.12 13.00
C GLY A 169 8.54 -7.54 11.54
N MET A 170 7.31 -7.50 11.06
CA MET A 170 6.96 -7.80 9.66
C MET A 170 7.60 -6.79 8.69
N THR A 171 7.54 -5.50 9.03
CA THR A 171 8.14 -4.44 8.21
C THR A 171 9.66 -4.57 8.17
N ALA A 172 10.31 -4.78 9.31
CA ALA A 172 11.76 -5.01 9.38
C ALA A 172 12.18 -6.24 8.57
N LEU A 173 11.44 -7.34 8.69
CA LEU A 173 11.73 -8.57 7.97
C LEU A 173 11.47 -8.39 6.44
N SER A 174 10.47 -7.62 6.05
CA SER A 174 10.21 -7.32 4.63
C SER A 174 11.36 -6.55 3.99
N LEU A 175 12.01 -5.63 4.74
CA LEU A 175 13.21 -4.93 4.27
C LEU A 175 14.39 -5.90 4.03
N VAL A 176 14.55 -6.90 4.91
CA VAL A 176 15.56 -7.96 4.71
C VAL A 176 15.25 -8.74 3.43
N PHE A 177 13.98 -9.04 3.16
CA PHE A 177 13.58 -9.75 1.95
C PHE A 177 13.75 -8.93 0.66
N TYR A 178 13.92 -7.62 0.71
CA TYR A 178 14.20 -6.79 -0.46
C TYR A 178 15.46 -7.26 -1.21
N VAL A 179 16.49 -7.68 -0.49
CA VAL A 179 17.74 -8.15 -1.10
C VAL A 179 17.53 -9.41 -1.94
N PRO A 180 16.97 -10.52 -1.41
CA PRO A 180 16.73 -11.71 -2.22
C PRO A 180 15.69 -11.47 -3.32
N VAL A 181 14.66 -10.65 -3.09
CA VAL A 181 13.67 -10.30 -4.13
C VAL A 181 14.35 -9.62 -5.31
N ASN A 182 15.20 -8.61 -5.07
CA ASN A 182 15.94 -7.91 -6.13
C ASN A 182 16.90 -8.85 -6.90
N LYS A 183 17.54 -9.82 -6.23
CA LYS A 183 18.43 -10.77 -6.86
C LYS A 183 17.70 -11.86 -7.68
N LEU A 184 16.50 -12.25 -7.24
CA LEU A 184 15.71 -13.31 -7.88
C LEU A 184 14.86 -12.79 -9.04
N THR A 185 14.39 -11.54 -8.95
CA THR A 185 13.51 -10.93 -9.97
C THR A 185 14.08 -10.98 -11.40
N PRO A 186 15.37 -10.66 -11.66
CA PRO A 186 15.94 -10.77 -13.01
C PRO A 186 15.96 -12.19 -13.56
N LYS A 187 16.06 -13.19 -12.69
CA LYS A 187 16.12 -14.62 -13.08
C LYS A 187 14.74 -15.22 -13.30
N LEU A 188 13.78 -14.91 -12.46
CA LEU A 188 12.46 -15.54 -12.46
C LEU A 188 11.41 -14.73 -13.26
N GLY A 189 11.61 -13.41 -13.39
CA GLY A 189 10.66 -12.46 -13.97
C GLY A 189 9.72 -11.86 -12.91
N LYS A 190 9.27 -10.62 -13.14
CA LYS A 190 8.41 -9.86 -12.23
C LYS A 190 7.05 -10.54 -12.05
N LYS A 191 6.44 -11.03 -13.14
CA LYS A 191 5.14 -11.71 -13.12
C LYS A 191 5.15 -12.93 -12.21
N LYS A 192 6.15 -13.82 -12.32
CA LYS A 192 6.21 -15.05 -11.51
C LYS A 192 6.39 -14.72 -10.03
N MET A 193 7.22 -13.71 -9.72
CA MET A 193 7.44 -13.26 -8.35
C MET A 193 6.15 -12.71 -7.73
N ILE A 194 5.39 -11.90 -8.47
CA ILE A 194 4.11 -11.35 -7.98
C ILE A 194 3.06 -12.47 -7.83
N LEU A 195 2.99 -13.45 -8.74
CA LEU A 195 2.13 -14.63 -8.61
C LEU A 195 2.46 -15.43 -7.35
N PHE A 196 3.75 -15.64 -7.09
CA PHE A 196 4.22 -16.29 -5.87
C PHE A 196 3.81 -15.50 -4.62
N ALA A 197 3.93 -14.17 -4.66
CA ALA A 197 3.48 -13.31 -3.55
C ALA A 197 1.96 -13.43 -3.29
N PHE A 198 1.14 -13.47 -4.34
CA PHE A 198 -0.30 -13.72 -4.20
C PHE A 198 -0.59 -15.07 -3.54
N ALA A 199 0.11 -16.13 -3.95
CA ALA A 199 -0.08 -17.46 -3.38
C ALA A 199 0.30 -17.49 -1.89
N VAL A 200 1.46 -16.95 -1.53
CA VAL A 200 1.92 -16.91 -0.12
C VAL A 200 1.01 -16.02 0.72
N PHE A 201 0.54 -14.89 0.19
CA PHE A 201 -0.34 -13.98 0.91
C PHE A 201 -1.74 -14.59 1.10
N SER A 202 -2.25 -15.33 0.10
CA SER A 202 -3.47 -16.11 0.24
C SER A 202 -3.35 -17.17 1.35
N LEU A 203 -2.21 -17.89 1.41
CA LEU A 203 -1.94 -18.85 2.47
C LEU A 203 -1.85 -18.18 3.86
N ALA A 204 -1.22 -16.99 3.95
CA ALA A 204 -1.16 -16.22 5.18
C ALA A 204 -2.57 -15.84 5.69
N TYR A 205 -3.48 -15.46 4.80
CA TYR A 205 -4.85 -15.16 5.15
C TYR A 205 -5.64 -16.41 5.55
N PHE A 206 -5.46 -17.48 4.81
CA PHE A 206 -6.10 -18.77 5.15
C PHE A 206 -5.65 -19.21 6.55
N TYR A 207 -4.36 -19.13 6.84
CA TYR A 207 -3.82 -19.36 8.18
C TYR A 207 -4.46 -18.44 9.23
N THR A 208 -4.60 -17.14 8.93
CA THR A 208 -5.22 -16.15 9.84
C THR A 208 -6.65 -16.54 10.21
N GLY A 209 -7.42 -17.10 9.29
CA GLY A 209 -8.78 -17.61 9.56
C GLY A 209 -8.83 -18.68 10.65
N PHE A 210 -7.77 -19.45 10.85
CA PHE A 210 -7.66 -20.48 11.89
C PHE A 210 -6.95 -20.02 13.17
N MET A 211 -6.39 -18.80 13.20
CA MET A 211 -5.70 -18.28 14.38
C MET A 211 -6.61 -18.30 15.62
N GLY A 212 -6.02 -18.65 16.76
CA GLY A 212 -6.74 -18.82 18.04
C GLY A 212 -7.56 -20.11 18.18
N LYS A 213 -7.73 -20.90 17.11
CA LYS A 213 -8.33 -22.24 17.17
C LYS A 213 -7.28 -23.36 17.24
N MET A 214 -6.02 -23.04 16.95
CA MET A 214 -4.92 -23.98 16.98
C MET A 214 -4.37 -24.10 18.41
N ILE A 215 -4.97 -25.01 19.21
CA ILE A 215 -4.67 -25.18 20.64
C ILE A 215 -3.22 -25.62 20.88
N PHE A 216 -2.60 -26.33 19.93
CA PHE A 216 -1.24 -26.85 20.06
C PHE A 216 -0.15 -25.80 19.88
N ILE A 217 -0.47 -24.60 19.38
CA ILE A 217 0.50 -23.53 19.11
C ILE A 217 0.17 -22.34 20.02
N PRO A 218 1.11 -21.88 20.86
CA PRO A 218 0.89 -20.68 21.67
C PRO A 218 0.46 -19.47 20.82
N ALA A 219 -0.45 -18.64 21.32
CA ALA A 219 -1.00 -17.50 20.58
C ALA A 219 0.09 -16.54 20.06
N THR A 220 1.12 -16.29 20.87
CA THR A 220 2.27 -15.47 20.47
C THR A 220 3.03 -16.05 19.29
N VAL A 221 3.22 -17.37 19.26
CA VAL A 221 3.90 -18.06 18.16
C VAL A 221 3.05 -18.00 16.89
N GLN A 222 1.71 -18.10 17.01
CA GLN A 222 0.82 -17.95 15.86
C GLN A 222 0.97 -16.57 15.22
N GLY A 223 1.08 -15.50 16.01
CA GLY A 223 1.34 -14.14 15.52
C GLY A 223 2.71 -14.00 14.86
N LEU A 224 3.77 -14.64 15.42
CA LEU A 224 5.09 -14.66 14.81
C LEU A 224 5.12 -15.38 13.46
N ILE A 225 4.44 -16.52 13.35
CA ILE A 225 4.31 -17.25 12.07
C ILE A 225 3.66 -16.35 11.02
N LEU A 226 2.56 -15.65 11.36
CA LEU A 226 1.93 -14.70 10.45
C LEU A 226 2.89 -13.59 10.05
N THR A 227 3.65 -13.04 10.99
CA THR A 227 4.66 -12.00 10.74
C THR A 227 5.68 -12.44 9.70
N VAL A 228 6.23 -13.64 9.85
CA VAL A 228 7.25 -14.18 8.92
C VAL A 228 6.66 -14.48 7.56
N VAL A 229 5.50 -15.15 7.51
CA VAL A 229 4.88 -15.54 6.24
C VAL A 229 4.40 -14.34 5.43
N ALA A 230 3.83 -13.31 6.08
CA ALA A 230 3.34 -12.11 5.39
C ALA A 230 4.46 -11.13 4.98
N ALA A 231 5.62 -11.16 5.62
CA ALA A 231 6.72 -10.25 5.32
C ALA A 231 7.26 -10.41 3.88
N LEU A 232 7.34 -11.63 3.36
CA LEU A 232 7.86 -11.89 2.01
C LEU A 232 6.92 -11.36 0.91
N PRO A 233 5.59 -11.63 0.90
CA PRO A 233 4.68 -10.99 -0.03
C PRO A 233 4.71 -9.47 0.07
N MET A 234 4.77 -8.90 1.28
CA MET A 234 4.87 -7.45 1.46
C MET A 234 6.12 -6.87 0.81
N ALA A 235 7.26 -7.56 0.88
CA ALA A 235 8.48 -7.15 0.20
C ALA A 235 8.31 -7.15 -1.33
N ILE A 236 7.75 -8.20 -1.89
CA ILE A 236 7.54 -8.36 -3.34
C ILE A 236 6.57 -7.28 -3.84
N PHE A 237 5.44 -7.13 -3.18
CA PHE A 237 4.42 -6.13 -3.53
C PHE A 237 4.87 -4.69 -3.29
N GLY A 238 5.81 -4.46 -2.38
CA GLY A 238 6.38 -3.14 -2.15
C GLY A 238 7.23 -2.64 -3.31
N ILE A 239 7.91 -3.54 -4.05
CA ILE A 239 8.88 -3.18 -5.08
C ILE A 239 8.32 -3.40 -6.50
N LEU A 240 7.82 -4.61 -6.78
CA LEU A 240 7.62 -5.06 -8.16
C LEU A 240 6.46 -4.38 -8.89
N PRO A 241 5.31 -4.05 -8.29
CA PRO A 241 4.21 -3.38 -9.00
C PRO A 241 4.60 -2.05 -9.61
N GLN A 242 5.43 -1.26 -8.93
CA GLN A 242 5.94 0.00 -9.47
C GLN A 242 6.81 -0.24 -10.72
N ALA A 243 7.70 -1.23 -10.64
CA ALA A 243 8.57 -1.60 -11.75
C ALA A 243 7.78 -2.15 -12.97
N VAL A 244 6.68 -2.88 -12.74
CA VAL A 244 5.82 -3.37 -13.82
C VAL A 244 5.09 -2.22 -14.50
N VAL A 245 4.60 -1.22 -13.74
CA VAL A 245 3.96 -0.03 -14.34
C VAL A 245 4.95 0.75 -15.19
N ALA A 246 6.20 0.91 -14.71
CA ALA A 246 7.26 1.56 -15.49
C ALA A 246 7.50 0.84 -16.83
N ASP A 247 7.63 -0.50 -16.80
CA ASP A 247 7.84 -1.29 -18.03
C ASP A 247 6.66 -1.14 -19.00
N ILE A 248 5.41 -1.18 -18.50
CA ILE A 248 4.22 -1.01 -19.34
C ILE A 248 4.20 0.39 -19.96
N ALA A 249 4.48 1.42 -19.17
CA ALA A 249 4.50 2.80 -19.64
C ALA A 249 5.60 3.03 -20.69
N GLN A 250 6.80 2.51 -20.45
CA GLN A 250 7.90 2.55 -21.41
C GLN A 250 7.55 1.82 -22.72
N SER A 251 6.97 0.63 -22.63
CA SER A 251 6.56 -0.13 -23.82
C SER A 251 5.46 0.59 -24.62
N ASP A 252 4.55 1.30 -23.93
CA ASP A 252 3.51 2.13 -24.56
C ASP A 252 4.12 3.34 -25.26
N SER A 253 5.08 4.01 -24.63
CA SER A 253 5.81 5.15 -25.19
C SER A 253 6.56 4.75 -26.47
N ILE A 254 7.24 3.61 -26.47
CA ILE A 254 7.91 3.07 -27.66
C ILE A 254 6.92 2.79 -28.78
N ARG A 255 5.77 2.20 -28.48
CA ARG A 255 4.76 1.82 -29.46
C ARG A 255 3.99 3.00 -30.05
N THR A 256 3.73 4.02 -29.25
CA THR A 256 2.85 5.14 -29.62
C THR A 256 3.60 6.42 -29.97
N GLY A 257 4.90 6.50 -29.66
CA GLY A 257 5.69 7.74 -29.80
C GLY A 257 5.29 8.86 -28.84
N SER A 258 4.42 8.57 -27.84
CA SER A 258 3.90 9.55 -26.89
C SER A 258 4.34 9.23 -25.49
N ASN A 259 5.01 10.15 -24.81
CA ASN A 259 5.37 9.97 -23.41
C ASN A 259 4.14 10.27 -22.52
N ARG A 260 3.57 9.20 -21.94
CA ARG A 260 2.41 9.24 -21.03
C ARG A 260 2.68 8.55 -19.71
N GLU A 261 3.94 8.41 -19.31
CA GLU A 261 4.34 7.66 -18.11
C GLU A 261 3.60 8.13 -16.86
N GLY A 262 3.55 9.45 -16.63
CA GLY A 262 2.83 10.01 -15.48
C GLY A 262 1.35 9.61 -15.44
N MET A 263 0.71 9.43 -16.60
CA MET A 263 -0.70 9.02 -16.67
C MET A 263 -0.92 7.57 -16.27
N PHE A 264 0.04 6.67 -16.54
CA PHE A 264 0.00 5.28 -16.07
C PHE A 264 0.06 5.20 -14.55
N TYR A 265 0.92 6.00 -13.91
CA TYR A 265 1.00 6.08 -12.46
C TYR A 265 -0.25 6.73 -11.84
N ALA A 266 -0.79 7.78 -12.45
CA ALA A 266 -2.02 8.43 -12.01
C ALA A 266 -3.23 7.47 -12.08
N ALA A 267 -3.37 6.74 -13.20
CA ALA A 267 -4.42 5.75 -13.40
C ALA A 267 -4.32 4.59 -12.38
N ARG A 268 -3.09 4.12 -12.11
CA ARG A 268 -2.85 3.12 -11.07
C ARG A 268 -3.20 3.66 -9.68
N THR A 269 -2.80 4.89 -9.38
CA THR A 269 -3.10 5.53 -8.07
C THR A 269 -4.60 5.64 -7.84
N PHE A 270 -5.36 6.01 -8.87
CA PHE A 270 -6.81 6.03 -8.80
C PHE A 270 -7.38 4.62 -8.53
N ALA A 271 -6.90 3.62 -9.27
CA ALA A 271 -7.35 2.24 -9.14
C ALA A 271 -7.08 1.66 -7.74
N PHE A 272 -5.88 1.89 -7.18
CA PHE A 272 -5.59 1.37 -5.85
C PHE A 272 -6.39 2.07 -4.74
N LYS A 273 -6.65 3.37 -4.86
CA LYS A 273 -7.53 4.09 -3.91
C LYS A 273 -8.96 3.54 -3.92
N LEU A 274 -9.48 3.18 -5.09
CA LEU A 274 -10.76 2.47 -5.19
C LEU A 274 -10.70 1.11 -4.47
N GLY A 275 -9.63 0.34 -4.69
CA GLY A 275 -9.41 -0.92 -4.00
C GLY A 275 -9.36 -0.76 -2.47
N GLN A 276 -8.63 0.23 -1.98
CA GLN A 276 -8.57 0.53 -0.54
C GLN A 276 -9.94 0.90 0.04
N SER A 277 -10.70 1.76 -0.65
CA SER A 277 -12.04 2.19 -0.22
C SER A 277 -13.01 1.00 -0.17
N LEU A 278 -13.00 0.15 -1.20
CA LEU A 278 -13.82 -1.05 -1.26
C LEU A 278 -13.44 -2.05 -0.14
N SER A 279 -12.15 -2.19 0.11
CA SER A 279 -11.62 -3.01 1.20
C SER A 279 -12.15 -2.59 2.58
N MET A 280 -12.09 -1.29 2.87
CA MET A 280 -12.60 -0.74 4.14
C MET A 280 -14.10 -0.99 4.30
N LEU A 281 -14.87 -0.80 3.23
CA LEU A 281 -16.32 -1.06 3.23
C LEU A 281 -16.61 -2.54 3.50
N ILE A 282 -15.95 -3.45 2.77
CA ILE A 282 -16.13 -4.90 2.93
C ILE A 282 -15.70 -5.34 4.33
N PHE A 283 -14.51 -4.91 4.78
CA PHE A 283 -14.00 -5.28 6.09
C PHE A 283 -14.95 -4.83 7.21
N THR A 284 -15.41 -3.57 7.15
CA THR A 284 -16.34 -3.02 8.15
C THR A 284 -17.67 -3.78 8.16
N ALA A 285 -18.24 -4.06 6.98
CA ALA A 285 -19.50 -4.80 6.89
C ALA A 285 -19.38 -6.23 7.43
N VAL A 286 -18.29 -6.94 7.08
CA VAL A 286 -18.07 -8.33 7.48
C VAL A 286 -17.66 -8.43 8.95
N SER A 287 -16.92 -7.47 9.50
CA SER A 287 -16.47 -7.47 10.89
C SER A 287 -17.61 -7.42 11.91
N THR A 288 -18.80 -6.96 11.52
CA THR A 288 -19.99 -6.94 12.38
C THR A 288 -20.63 -8.31 12.56
N ILE A 289 -20.30 -9.30 11.72
CA ILE A 289 -20.83 -10.66 11.80
C ILE A 289 -20.20 -11.37 13.00
N GLY A 290 -21.01 -11.82 13.96
CA GLY A 290 -20.52 -12.51 15.15
C GLY A 290 -19.54 -11.64 15.97
N ALA A 291 -19.91 -10.40 16.26
CA ALA A 291 -19.05 -9.41 16.92
C ALA A 291 -18.48 -9.87 18.29
N GLY A 292 -19.08 -10.89 18.93
CA GLY A 292 -18.63 -11.42 20.23
C GLY A 292 -17.59 -12.54 20.15
N ASP A 293 -17.57 -13.31 19.05
CA ASP A 293 -16.74 -14.52 18.91
C ASP A 293 -15.58 -14.40 17.87
N GLY A 294 -15.48 -13.26 17.21
CA GLY A 294 -14.47 -12.98 16.19
C GLY A 294 -14.75 -13.65 14.83
N THR A 295 -15.95 -14.19 14.61
CA THR A 295 -16.32 -14.85 13.34
C THR A 295 -16.19 -13.89 12.16
N GLY A 296 -16.61 -12.64 12.28
CA GLY A 296 -16.50 -11.64 11.22
C GLY A 296 -15.04 -11.41 10.77
N TYR A 297 -14.11 -11.37 11.70
CA TYR A 297 -12.68 -11.22 11.36
C TYR A 297 -12.13 -12.46 10.63
N ARG A 298 -12.60 -13.64 10.96
CA ARG A 298 -12.23 -14.89 10.24
C ARG A 298 -12.79 -14.89 8.82
N VAL A 299 -14.06 -14.51 8.66
CA VAL A 299 -14.70 -14.38 7.34
C VAL A 299 -13.98 -13.33 6.50
N ALA A 300 -13.59 -12.19 7.10
CA ALA A 300 -12.77 -11.18 6.42
C ALA A 300 -11.43 -11.76 5.96
N ALA A 301 -10.74 -12.55 6.79
CA ALA A 301 -9.49 -13.20 6.42
C ALA A 301 -9.67 -14.19 5.25
N PHE A 302 -10.67 -15.05 5.30
CA PHE A 302 -10.97 -15.96 4.17
C PHE A 302 -11.37 -15.21 2.91
N GLY A 303 -12.17 -14.12 3.02
CA GLY A 303 -12.50 -13.25 1.90
C GLY A 303 -11.26 -12.61 1.26
N ALA A 304 -10.32 -12.14 2.08
CA ALA A 304 -9.05 -11.61 1.60
C ALA A 304 -8.18 -12.67 0.90
N ALA A 305 -8.18 -13.91 1.38
CA ALA A 305 -7.53 -15.03 0.68
C ALA A 305 -8.12 -15.23 -0.73
N VAL A 306 -9.46 -15.18 -0.85
CA VAL A 306 -10.14 -15.27 -2.15
C VAL A 306 -9.75 -14.11 -3.06
N PHE A 307 -9.70 -12.88 -2.54
CA PHE A 307 -9.26 -11.72 -3.32
C PHE A 307 -7.81 -11.87 -3.82
N CYS A 308 -6.91 -12.40 -3.00
CA CYS A 308 -5.55 -12.73 -3.43
C CYS A 308 -5.56 -13.75 -4.58
N CYS A 309 -6.37 -14.79 -4.50
CA CYS A 309 -6.50 -15.78 -5.57
C CYS A 309 -7.01 -15.13 -6.86
N ILE A 310 -8.05 -14.29 -6.80
CA ILE A 310 -8.60 -13.59 -7.95
C ILE A 310 -7.54 -12.68 -8.58
N GLY A 311 -6.81 -11.90 -7.76
CA GLY A 311 -5.72 -11.04 -8.22
C GLY A 311 -4.63 -11.82 -8.94
N GLY A 312 -4.24 -12.98 -8.39
CA GLY A 312 -3.30 -13.90 -9.01
C GLY A 312 -3.80 -14.45 -10.36
N ILE A 313 -5.05 -14.90 -10.43
CA ILE A 313 -5.68 -15.40 -11.67
C ILE A 313 -5.68 -14.32 -12.76
N ILE A 314 -6.07 -13.08 -12.41
CA ILE A 314 -6.05 -11.97 -13.38
C ILE A 314 -4.63 -11.72 -13.88
N LEU A 315 -3.62 -11.79 -13.00
CA LEU A 315 -2.23 -11.58 -13.38
C LEU A 315 -1.69 -12.67 -14.32
N VAL A 316 -2.26 -13.88 -14.31
CA VAL A 316 -1.87 -14.92 -15.27
C VAL A 316 -2.06 -14.47 -16.72
N PHE A 317 -3.05 -13.63 -16.99
CA PHE A 317 -3.31 -13.09 -18.34
C PHE A 317 -2.40 -11.93 -18.74
N TYR A 318 -1.64 -11.33 -17.82
CA TYR A 318 -0.61 -10.33 -18.13
C TYR A 318 0.57 -10.97 -18.88
N ASN A 319 1.03 -10.35 -19.96
CA ASN A 319 2.09 -10.88 -20.80
C ASN A 319 3.40 -10.07 -20.63
N GLU A 320 4.22 -10.46 -19.63
CA GLU A 320 5.52 -9.85 -19.37
C GLU A 320 6.49 -9.99 -20.55
N LYS A 321 6.48 -11.15 -21.23
CA LYS A 321 7.39 -11.40 -22.37
C LYS A 321 7.14 -10.44 -23.52
N LYS A 322 5.87 -10.11 -23.81
CA LYS A 322 5.50 -9.14 -24.83
C LYS A 322 6.03 -7.75 -24.50
N ILE A 323 5.91 -7.31 -23.24
CA ILE A 323 6.41 -6.01 -22.78
C ILE A 323 7.93 -5.96 -22.90
N ASN A 324 8.63 -6.97 -22.38
CA ASN A 324 10.09 -7.05 -22.44
C ASN A 324 10.61 -7.13 -23.88
N GLY A 325 9.90 -7.81 -24.79
CA GLY A 325 10.24 -7.87 -26.21
C GLY A 325 10.19 -6.51 -26.91
N ILE A 326 9.18 -5.67 -26.58
CA ILE A 326 9.08 -4.31 -27.11
C ILE A 326 10.23 -3.44 -26.59
N ILE A 327 10.54 -3.53 -25.30
CA ILE A 327 11.63 -2.75 -24.68
C ILE A 327 13.00 -3.22 -25.19
N GLY A 328 13.19 -4.52 -25.36
CA GLY A 328 14.47 -5.12 -25.80
C GLY A 328 14.77 -4.94 -27.28
N GLY A 329 13.76 -4.76 -28.12
CA GLY A 329 13.92 -4.56 -29.57
C GLY A 329 14.52 -3.20 -29.96
N GLN A 330 14.80 -2.32 -29.00
CA GLN A 330 15.52 -1.04 -29.19
C GLN A 330 17.00 -1.11 -28.77
N ARG A 331 17.48 -2.26 -28.28
CA ARG A 331 18.89 -2.49 -28.01
C ARG A 331 19.50 -3.29 -29.15
#